data_72ca6a591b5c4497a46a5a0391ce80d3
#
_entry.id   72ca6a591b5c4497a46a5a0391ce80d3
#
_cell.length_a   1.000
_cell.length_b   1.000
_cell.length_c   1.000
_cell.angle_alpha   90.00
_cell.angle_beta   90.00
_cell.angle_gamma   90.00
#
_symmetry.space_group_name_H-M   'P 1'
#
loop_
_entity.id
_entity.type
_entity.pdbx_description
1 polymer ?
#
loop_
_entity_poly.entity_id
_entity_poly.type
_entity_poly.pdbx_seq_one_letter_code
_entity_poly.pdbx_strand_id
1 'polypeptide(L)'
;MSSGCQCEMEYANEVEGLCAECIGHYWLFQGLSRTELGALVDRAVREFCSDGEYLFHQGDPVDSMFLIKAGRVRLDKVFQDGSEILLDIRKAGDFVGEQLFSEDRAEFPVSAVCTEKTLTCGFSREVFEQLIRDYPNIGLQVIKNMSRRIDSMSSRVESMSAIKLEDRLYNILFHLAREHGHQDSQGQVIGFPLTHEDLSFLVGAHRVSVTRAMKSLRDAGLIEQQKQQIVLP
;
A
#
# COMPACT_ATOMS: atom_id res chain seq x y z
N MET A 1 26.18 2.66 -3.01
CA MET A 1 25.94 1.22 -3.24
C MET A 1 25.47 0.67 -1.90
N SER A 2 24.15 0.63 -1.66
CA SER A 2 23.62 -0.03 -0.48
C SER A 2 23.72 -1.53 -0.74
N SER A 3 24.50 -2.23 0.05
CA SER A 3 24.49 -3.68 0.10
C SER A 3 23.04 -4.09 0.47
N GLY A 4 22.32 -4.69 -0.47
CA GLY A 4 21.00 -5.24 -0.22
C GLY A 4 21.05 -6.14 1.01
N CYS A 5 20.04 -6.07 1.85
CA CYS A 5 19.97 -6.92 3.02
C CYS A 5 19.91 -8.39 2.56
N GLN A 6 20.53 -9.28 3.33
CA GLN A 6 20.52 -10.71 3.06
C GLN A 6 19.08 -11.26 2.88
N CYS A 7 18.09 -10.66 3.56
CA CYS A 7 16.69 -11.01 3.41
C CYS A 7 16.06 -10.59 2.07
N GLU A 8 16.58 -9.56 1.38
CA GLU A 8 16.13 -9.21 0.01
C GLU A 8 16.63 -10.26 -0.99
N MET A 9 17.84 -10.80 -0.78
CA MET A 9 18.37 -11.91 -1.57
C MET A 9 17.63 -13.22 -1.28
N GLU A 10 17.26 -13.46 -0.01
CA GLU A 10 16.49 -14.62 0.41
C GLU A 10 15.03 -14.57 -0.08
N TYR A 11 14.41 -13.39 -0.11
CA TYR A 11 13.09 -13.18 -0.75
C TYR A 11 13.11 -13.58 -2.23
N ALA A 12 14.18 -13.25 -2.94
CA ALA A 12 14.36 -13.66 -4.34
C ALA A 12 14.57 -15.17 -4.51
N ASN A 13 15.06 -15.87 -3.48
CA ASN A 13 15.42 -17.29 -3.49
C ASN A 13 14.48 -18.22 -2.70
N GLU A 14 13.31 -17.73 -2.26
CA GLU A 14 12.28 -18.50 -1.50
C GLU A 14 12.74 -19.03 -0.12
N VAL A 15 13.76 -18.44 0.49
CA VAL A 15 14.34 -18.92 1.75
C VAL A 15 13.77 -18.12 2.95
N GLU A 16 13.50 -18.84 4.05
CA GLU A 16 12.94 -18.35 5.32
C GLU A 16 13.88 -17.34 6.02
N GLY A 17 13.58 -16.06 5.98
CA GLY A 17 14.46 -15.17 6.72
C GLY A 17 14.02 -13.71 6.86
N LEU A 18 13.10 -13.40 7.78
CA LEU A 18 13.00 -12.04 8.30
C LEU A 18 14.03 -11.81 9.39
N CYS A 19 14.79 -10.73 9.30
CA CYS A 19 15.65 -10.29 10.40
C CYS A 19 15.22 -8.90 10.90
N ALA A 20 15.54 -8.61 12.16
CA ALA A 20 15.26 -7.32 12.78
C ALA A 20 15.90 -6.15 12.01
N GLU A 21 17.05 -6.37 11.36
CA GLU A 21 17.75 -5.37 10.57
C GLU A 21 16.96 -4.97 9.32
N CYS A 22 16.32 -5.92 8.65
CA CYS A 22 15.51 -5.64 7.45
C CYS A 22 14.28 -4.80 7.76
N ILE A 23 13.59 -5.09 8.86
CA ILE A 23 12.43 -4.32 9.31
C ILE A 23 12.86 -2.92 9.73
N GLY A 24 14.01 -2.75 10.37
CA GLY A 24 14.52 -1.47 10.83
C GLY A 24 14.83 -0.46 9.72
N HIS A 25 14.99 -0.89 8.45
CA HIS A 25 15.18 0.01 7.33
C HIS A 25 13.88 0.72 6.88
N TYR A 26 12.71 0.19 7.25
CA TYR A 26 11.47 0.88 6.93
C TYR A 26 11.30 2.11 7.81
N TRP A 27 10.93 3.22 7.21
CA TRP A 27 10.69 4.49 7.90
C TRP A 27 9.76 4.34 9.11
N LEU A 28 8.81 3.40 9.03
CA LEU A 28 7.85 3.08 10.07
C LEU A 28 8.52 2.62 11.38
N PHE A 29 9.64 1.92 11.26
CA PHE A 29 10.37 1.34 12.38
C PHE A 29 11.65 2.11 12.74
N GLN A 30 11.91 3.25 12.07
CA GLN A 30 12.98 4.14 12.46
C GLN A 30 12.74 4.65 13.89
N GLY A 31 13.67 4.38 14.77
CA GLY A 31 13.57 4.71 16.18
C GLY A 31 13.18 3.55 17.11
N LEU A 32 12.90 2.34 16.57
CA LEU A 32 12.82 1.14 17.36
C LEU A 32 14.21 0.55 17.62
N SER A 33 14.42 0.06 18.82
CA SER A 33 15.64 -0.69 19.21
C SER A 33 15.66 -2.06 18.52
N ARG A 34 16.84 -2.69 18.45
CA ARG A 34 16.97 -4.08 17.96
C ARG A 34 16.10 -5.07 18.73
N THR A 35 15.91 -4.87 20.03
CA THR A 35 15.05 -5.72 20.86
C THR A 35 13.59 -5.61 20.46
N GLU A 36 13.10 -4.38 20.21
CA GLU A 36 11.72 -4.13 19.75
C GLU A 36 11.48 -4.71 18.35
N LEU A 37 12.44 -4.55 17.45
CA LEU A 37 12.37 -5.15 16.10
C LEU A 37 12.40 -6.68 16.16
N GLY A 38 13.23 -7.27 17.02
CA GLY A 38 13.27 -8.71 17.26
C GLY A 38 11.93 -9.24 17.77
N ALA A 39 11.34 -8.56 18.74
CA ALA A 39 10.05 -8.95 19.30
C ALA A 39 8.89 -8.93 18.27
N LEU A 40 8.93 -7.96 17.32
CA LEU A 40 7.99 -7.94 16.19
C LEU A 40 8.17 -9.15 15.27
N VAL A 41 9.41 -9.46 14.92
CA VAL A 41 9.74 -10.57 14.02
C VAL A 41 9.38 -11.93 14.64
N ASP A 42 9.69 -12.12 15.92
CA ASP A 42 9.52 -13.41 16.63
C ASP A 42 8.05 -13.75 16.85
N ARG A 43 7.18 -12.73 16.95
CA ARG A 43 5.74 -12.92 17.22
C ARG A 43 4.88 -12.86 15.95
N ALA A 44 5.47 -12.56 14.79
CA ALA A 44 4.77 -12.48 13.53
C ALA A 44 4.56 -13.86 12.90
N VAL A 45 3.37 -14.07 12.35
CA VAL A 45 3.11 -15.16 11.41
C VAL A 45 3.48 -14.66 10.01
N ARG A 46 4.40 -15.36 9.34
CA ARG A 46 4.89 -14.98 8.01
C ARG A 46 4.08 -15.68 6.93
N GLU A 47 3.69 -14.93 5.94
CA GLU A 47 2.93 -15.45 4.81
C GLU A 47 3.48 -14.91 3.50
N PHE A 48 3.64 -15.81 2.52
CA PHE A 48 3.95 -15.46 1.14
C PHE A 48 2.68 -15.57 0.32
N CYS A 49 2.37 -14.49 -0.39
CA CYS A 49 1.24 -14.44 -1.30
C CYS A 49 1.74 -14.17 -2.72
N SER A 50 1.20 -14.89 -3.67
CA SER A 50 1.47 -14.71 -5.10
C SER A 50 0.66 -13.54 -5.66
N ASP A 51 0.96 -13.11 -6.88
CA ASP A 51 0.14 -12.16 -7.62
C ASP A 51 -1.29 -12.70 -7.77
N GLY A 52 -2.28 -11.88 -7.43
CA GLY A 52 -3.70 -12.22 -7.46
C GLY A 52 -4.22 -12.97 -6.22
N GLU A 53 -3.37 -13.37 -5.27
CA GLU A 53 -3.83 -13.98 -4.01
C GLU A 53 -4.32 -12.91 -3.03
N TYR A 54 -5.30 -13.29 -2.21
CA TYR A 54 -5.91 -12.42 -1.20
C TYR A 54 -5.32 -12.68 0.18
N LEU A 55 -5.02 -11.61 0.91
CA LEU A 55 -4.74 -11.67 2.35
C LEU A 55 -6.03 -11.86 3.15
N PHE A 56 -7.10 -11.21 2.71
CA PHE A 56 -8.46 -11.35 3.25
C PHE A 56 -9.48 -10.80 2.24
N HIS A 57 -10.72 -11.26 2.35
CA HIS A 57 -11.83 -10.75 1.56
C HIS A 57 -12.69 -9.78 2.36
N GLN A 58 -13.40 -8.91 1.65
CA GLN A 58 -14.46 -8.10 2.24
C GLN A 58 -15.53 -9.01 2.87
N GLY A 59 -15.88 -8.74 4.12
CA GLY A 59 -16.81 -9.55 4.89
C GLY A 59 -16.17 -10.67 5.72
N ASP A 60 -14.87 -10.95 5.54
CA ASP A 60 -14.17 -11.88 6.42
C ASP A 60 -14.06 -11.29 7.84
N PRO A 61 -14.03 -12.14 8.89
CA PRO A 61 -13.79 -11.69 10.25
C PRO A 61 -12.46 -10.95 10.39
N VAL A 62 -12.44 -9.84 11.13
CA VAL A 62 -11.21 -9.12 11.44
C VAL A 62 -10.50 -9.80 12.61
N ASP A 63 -9.58 -10.69 12.32
CA ASP A 63 -8.79 -11.44 13.30
C ASP A 63 -7.30 -11.07 13.32
N SER A 64 -6.80 -10.48 12.24
CA SER A 64 -5.39 -10.20 12.06
C SER A 64 -5.14 -8.84 11.39
N MET A 65 -3.96 -8.29 11.67
CA MET A 65 -3.37 -7.15 10.98
C MET A 65 -2.05 -7.58 10.35
N PHE A 66 -1.79 -7.13 9.13
CA PHE A 66 -0.63 -7.53 8.35
C PHE A 66 0.30 -6.34 8.11
N LEU A 67 1.58 -6.51 8.41
CA LEU A 67 2.65 -5.64 7.95
C LEU A 67 3.15 -6.17 6.60
N ILE A 68 3.13 -5.35 5.56
CA ILE A 68 3.73 -5.68 4.28
C ILE A 68 5.25 -5.52 4.40
N LYS A 69 5.97 -6.63 4.26
CA LYS A 69 7.44 -6.66 4.31
C LYS A 69 8.06 -6.43 2.93
N ALA A 70 7.48 -7.00 1.91
CA ALA A 70 7.89 -6.84 0.51
C ALA A 70 6.65 -6.98 -0.38
N GLY A 71 6.71 -6.42 -1.57
CA GLY A 71 5.59 -6.46 -2.51
C GLY A 71 4.58 -5.35 -2.30
N ARG A 72 3.39 -5.54 -2.86
CA ARG A 72 2.33 -4.53 -2.93
C ARG A 72 0.96 -5.18 -2.85
N VAL A 73 0.07 -4.53 -2.09
CA VAL A 73 -1.31 -4.98 -1.85
C VAL A 73 -2.27 -3.90 -2.29
N ARG A 74 -3.26 -4.26 -3.07
CA ARG A 74 -4.37 -3.43 -3.52
C ARG A 74 -5.55 -3.65 -2.58
N LEU A 75 -6.22 -2.58 -2.17
CA LEU A 75 -7.44 -2.62 -1.35
C LEU A 75 -8.64 -2.27 -2.22
N ASP A 76 -9.52 -3.25 -2.41
CA ASP A 76 -10.70 -3.12 -3.26
C ASP A 76 -11.98 -3.20 -2.45
N LYS A 77 -12.94 -2.37 -2.84
CA LYS A 77 -14.30 -2.38 -2.31
C LYS A 77 -15.25 -2.95 -3.36
N VAL A 78 -15.96 -4.01 -3.01
CA VAL A 78 -17.02 -4.57 -3.84
C VAL A 78 -18.37 -4.03 -3.36
N PHE A 79 -19.17 -3.50 -4.27
CA PHE A 79 -20.52 -3.02 -4.00
C PHE A 79 -21.59 -4.09 -4.28
N GLN A 80 -22.82 -3.85 -3.84
CA GLN A 80 -23.94 -4.79 -4.01
C GLN A 80 -24.31 -5.05 -5.48
N ASP A 81 -24.01 -4.09 -6.37
CA ASP A 81 -24.23 -4.22 -7.82
C ASP A 81 -23.11 -4.99 -8.53
N GLY A 82 -22.10 -5.47 -7.78
CA GLY A 82 -20.96 -6.20 -8.30
C GLY A 82 -19.85 -5.28 -8.84
N SER A 83 -20.00 -3.96 -8.79
CA SER A 83 -18.92 -3.04 -9.14
C SER A 83 -17.81 -3.10 -8.10
N GLU A 84 -16.57 -2.98 -8.58
CA GLU A 84 -15.37 -3.07 -7.77
C GLU A 84 -14.56 -1.79 -7.92
N ILE A 85 -14.16 -1.18 -6.79
CA ILE A 85 -13.36 0.04 -6.82
C ILE A 85 -12.04 -0.15 -6.08
N LEU A 86 -10.98 0.38 -6.66
CA LEU A 86 -9.70 0.56 -5.99
C LEU A 86 -9.81 1.71 -4.98
N LEU A 87 -9.72 1.38 -3.69
CA LEU A 87 -9.68 2.39 -2.64
C LEU A 87 -8.27 2.85 -2.34
N ASP A 88 -7.31 1.90 -2.34
CA ASP A 88 -5.95 2.21 -1.92
C ASP A 88 -4.95 1.16 -2.39
N ILE A 89 -3.67 1.54 -2.37
CA ILE A 89 -2.54 0.67 -2.62
C ILE A 89 -1.61 0.75 -1.41
N ARG A 90 -1.17 -0.40 -0.93
CA ARG A 90 -0.24 -0.54 0.18
C ARG A 90 1.07 -1.14 -0.31
N LYS A 91 2.18 -0.71 0.26
CA LYS A 91 3.53 -1.17 -0.11
C LYS A 91 4.32 -1.63 1.11
N ALA A 92 5.50 -2.11 0.88
CA ALA A 92 6.42 -2.48 1.95
C ALA A 92 6.59 -1.35 2.99
N GLY A 93 6.40 -1.69 4.25
CA GLY A 93 6.38 -0.79 5.40
C GLY A 93 4.99 -0.29 5.80
N ASP A 94 3.93 -0.60 5.03
CA ASP A 94 2.56 -0.28 5.40
C ASP A 94 1.89 -1.44 6.14
N PHE A 95 0.88 -1.10 6.95
CA PHE A 95 -0.04 -2.07 7.54
C PHE A 95 -1.33 -2.18 6.71
N VAL A 96 -1.95 -3.36 6.75
CA VAL A 96 -3.32 -3.64 6.29
C VAL A 96 -4.05 -4.42 7.38
N GLY A 97 -5.37 -4.21 7.50
CA GLY A 97 -6.16 -4.84 8.55
C GLY A 97 -6.18 -4.02 9.84
N GLU A 98 -5.90 -2.73 9.76
CA GLU A 98 -5.97 -1.78 10.89
C GLU A 98 -7.33 -1.73 11.57
N GLN A 99 -8.38 -2.25 10.93
CA GLN A 99 -9.71 -2.45 11.50
C GLN A 99 -9.71 -3.39 12.71
N LEU A 100 -8.65 -4.16 12.91
CA LEU A 100 -8.43 -4.99 14.09
C LEU A 100 -8.64 -4.22 15.40
N PHE A 101 -8.37 -2.91 15.42
CA PHE A 101 -8.53 -2.03 16.58
C PHE A 101 -9.84 -1.26 16.61
N SER A 102 -10.74 -1.46 15.64
CA SER A 102 -12.06 -0.85 15.67
C SER A 102 -12.98 -1.66 16.58
N GLU A 103 -13.67 -0.97 17.50
CA GLU A 103 -14.65 -1.62 18.39
C GLU A 103 -15.93 -2.01 17.65
N ASP A 104 -16.27 -1.26 16.58
CA ASP A 104 -17.53 -1.40 15.84
C ASP A 104 -17.44 -2.32 14.63
N ARG A 105 -16.26 -2.87 14.29
CA ARG A 105 -16.07 -3.66 13.07
C ARG A 105 -15.61 -5.08 13.38
N ALA A 106 -16.52 -6.01 13.11
CA ALA A 106 -16.23 -7.43 13.19
C ALA A 106 -15.71 -8.01 11.85
N GLU A 107 -15.92 -7.30 10.71
CA GLU A 107 -15.62 -7.76 9.36
C GLU A 107 -14.76 -6.75 8.59
N PHE A 108 -13.90 -7.24 7.70
CA PHE A 108 -13.12 -6.39 6.80
C PHE A 108 -14.04 -5.63 5.85
N PRO A 109 -13.93 -4.30 5.76
CA PRO A 109 -14.77 -3.49 4.87
C PRO A 109 -14.34 -3.52 3.41
N VAL A 110 -13.20 -4.14 3.11
CA VAL A 110 -12.53 -4.22 1.80
C VAL A 110 -11.85 -5.57 1.65
N SER A 111 -11.54 -5.95 0.41
CA SER A 111 -10.64 -7.05 0.11
C SER A 111 -9.21 -6.53 -0.04
N ALA A 112 -8.22 -7.35 0.34
CA ALA A 112 -6.81 -7.05 0.18
C ALA A 112 -6.17 -8.09 -0.74
N VAL A 113 -5.81 -7.69 -1.98
CA VAL A 113 -5.25 -8.56 -3.01
C VAL A 113 -3.80 -8.18 -3.31
N CYS A 114 -2.92 -9.18 -3.40
CA CYS A 114 -1.53 -8.98 -3.76
C CYS A 114 -1.40 -8.72 -5.26
N THR A 115 -0.68 -7.68 -5.68
CA THR A 115 -0.48 -7.31 -7.10
C THR A 115 0.88 -7.74 -7.64
N GLU A 116 1.64 -8.41 -6.82
CA GLU A 116 2.94 -9.01 -7.10
C GLU A 116 3.26 -9.99 -5.97
N LYS A 117 4.33 -10.79 -6.10
CA LYS A 117 4.79 -11.65 -4.99
C LYS A 117 5.00 -10.78 -3.74
N THR A 118 4.28 -11.08 -2.69
CA THR A 118 4.21 -10.27 -1.47
C THR A 118 4.55 -11.11 -0.25
N LEU A 119 5.34 -10.55 0.65
CA LEU A 119 5.66 -11.12 1.95
C LEU A 119 5.02 -10.26 3.03
N THR A 120 4.24 -10.88 3.91
CA THR A 120 3.59 -10.22 5.04
C THR A 120 3.99 -10.82 6.39
N CYS A 121 3.79 -10.03 7.42
CA CYS A 121 3.88 -10.43 8.83
C CYS A 121 2.52 -10.18 9.46
N GLY A 122 1.77 -11.24 9.73
CA GLY A 122 0.47 -11.20 10.39
C GLY A 122 0.60 -11.18 11.91
N PHE A 123 -0.30 -10.45 12.56
CA PHE A 123 -0.40 -10.35 14.01
C PHE A 123 -1.86 -10.44 14.42
N SER A 124 -2.21 -11.36 15.31
CA SER A 124 -3.53 -11.34 15.95
C SER A 124 -3.67 -10.13 16.89
N ARG A 125 -4.91 -9.79 17.26
CA ARG A 125 -5.20 -8.72 18.23
C ARG A 125 -4.39 -8.89 19.51
N GLU A 126 -4.45 -10.08 20.10
CA GLU A 126 -3.82 -10.36 21.39
C GLU A 126 -2.30 -10.20 21.33
N VAL A 127 -1.69 -10.73 20.27
CA VAL A 127 -0.25 -10.63 20.04
C VAL A 127 0.17 -9.17 19.87
N PHE A 128 -0.57 -8.41 19.08
CA PHE A 128 -0.22 -7.01 18.81
C PHE A 128 -0.44 -6.10 20.02
N GLU A 129 -1.53 -6.30 20.77
CA GLU A 129 -1.76 -5.60 22.04
C GLU A 129 -0.68 -5.91 23.06
N GLN A 130 -0.23 -7.16 23.14
CA GLN A 130 0.87 -7.54 24.03
C GLN A 130 2.18 -6.88 23.58
N LEU A 131 2.46 -6.82 22.28
CA LEU A 131 3.61 -6.10 21.74
C LEU A 131 3.61 -4.61 22.14
N ILE A 132 2.46 -3.94 22.05
CA ILE A 132 2.34 -2.53 22.46
C ILE A 132 2.53 -2.37 23.98
N ARG A 133 2.02 -3.29 24.79
CA ARG A 133 2.20 -3.25 26.24
C ARG A 133 3.67 -3.42 26.64
N ASP A 134 4.36 -4.38 26.01
CA ASP A 134 5.77 -4.66 26.28
C ASP A 134 6.71 -3.57 25.70
N TYR A 135 6.33 -3.00 24.53
CA TYR A 135 7.13 -2.07 23.74
C TYR A 135 6.27 -0.89 23.23
N PRO A 136 5.96 0.11 24.07
CA PRO A 136 5.06 1.21 23.69
C PRO A 136 5.48 2.00 22.45
N ASN A 137 6.77 2.03 22.13
CA ASN A 137 7.28 2.68 20.91
C ASN A 137 6.71 2.07 19.64
N ILE A 138 6.37 0.78 19.63
CA ILE A 138 5.70 0.12 18.51
C ILE A 138 4.34 0.79 18.24
N GLY A 139 3.56 1.03 19.29
CA GLY A 139 2.29 1.76 19.19
C GLY A 139 2.47 3.17 18.64
N LEU A 140 3.51 3.91 19.06
CA LEU A 140 3.82 5.23 18.53
C LEU A 140 4.13 5.19 17.03
N GLN A 141 4.81 4.15 16.53
CA GLN A 141 5.07 4.00 15.10
C GLN A 141 3.79 3.72 14.31
N VAL A 142 2.88 2.92 14.86
CA VAL A 142 1.56 2.70 14.24
C VAL A 142 0.78 4.01 14.16
N ILE A 143 0.75 4.81 15.22
CA ILE A 143 0.10 6.14 15.23
C ILE A 143 0.70 7.04 14.14
N LYS A 144 2.02 7.08 14.01
CA LYS A 144 2.69 7.85 12.94
C LYS A 144 2.30 7.36 11.54
N ASN A 145 2.16 6.04 11.36
CA ASN A 145 1.67 5.46 10.10
C ASN A 145 0.24 5.94 9.80
N MET A 146 -0.65 5.83 10.78
CA MET A 146 -2.03 6.30 10.64
C MET A 146 -2.11 7.80 10.31
N SER A 147 -1.30 8.64 10.98
CA SER A 147 -1.24 10.08 10.70
C SER A 147 -0.86 10.36 9.25
N ARG A 148 0.19 9.72 8.74
CA ARG A 148 0.60 9.87 7.32
C ARG A 148 -0.48 9.43 6.34
N ARG A 149 -1.23 8.41 6.70
CA ARG A 149 -2.35 7.96 5.86
C ARG A 149 -3.48 8.96 5.82
N ILE A 150 -3.81 9.55 6.96
CA ILE A 150 -4.81 10.65 7.04
C ILE A 150 -4.35 11.81 6.15
N ASP A 151 -3.06 12.21 6.23
CA ASP A 151 -2.50 13.26 5.39
C ASP A 151 -2.59 12.92 3.89
N SER A 152 -2.26 11.67 3.51
CA SER A 152 -2.38 11.20 2.13
C SER A 152 -3.84 11.22 1.66
N MET A 153 -4.78 10.74 2.47
CA MET A 153 -6.21 10.80 2.16
C MET A 153 -6.71 12.24 2.02
N SER A 154 -6.28 13.16 2.89
CA SER A 154 -6.61 14.58 2.82
C SER A 154 -6.12 15.18 1.51
N SER A 155 -4.88 14.90 1.12
CA SER A 155 -4.31 15.37 -0.16
C SER A 155 -5.06 14.83 -1.38
N ARG A 156 -5.56 13.58 -1.31
CA ARG A 156 -6.43 13.03 -2.37
C ARG A 156 -7.75 13.77 -2.46
N VAL A 157 -8.40 14.04 -1.31
CA VAL A 157 -9.65 14.82 -1.27
C VAL A 157 -9.43 16.24 -1.82
N GLU A 158 -8.33 16.90 -1.46
CA GLU A 158 -7.96 18.21 -2.04
C GLU A 158 -7.77 18.12 -3.55
N SER A 159 -7.10 17.08 -4.05
CA SER A 159 -6.90 16.85 -5.48
C SER A 159 -8.23 16.71 -6.24
N MET A 160 -9.25 16.13 -5.61
CA MET A 160 -10.59 16.01 -6.19
C MET A 160 -11.34 17.33 -6.29
N SER A 161 -10.91 18.39 -5.60
CA SER A 161 -11.50 19.72 -5.67
C SER A 161 -11.14 20.48 -6.95
N ALA A 162 -10.14 20.04 -7.71
CA ALA A 162 -9.77 20.66 -8.98
C ALA A 162 -10.93 20.58 -9.98
N ILE A 163 -11.26 21.71 -10.63
CA ILE A 163 -12.42 21.84 -11.52
C ILE A 163 -12.25 21.00 -12.79
N LYS A 164 -11.05 21.01 -13.38
CA LYS A 164 -10.75 20.26 -14.60
C LYS A 164 -10.38 18.82 -14.26
N LEU A 165 -10.93 17.89 -15.04
CA LEU A 165 -10.63 16.47 -14.86
C LEU A 165 -9.15 16.14 -15.10
N GLU A 166 -8.53 16.79 -16.08
CA GLU A 166 -7.12 16.64 -16.39
C GLU A 166 -6.23 17.00 -15.19
N ASP A 167 -6.54 18.10 -14.50
CA ASP A 167 -5.79 18.54 -13.32
C ASP A 167 -5.98 17.54 -12.15
N ARG A 168 -7.21 17.08 -11.92
CA ARG A 168 -7.49 16.03 -10.91
C ARG A 168 -6.72 14.75 -11.21
N LEU A 169 -6.78 14.31 -12.48
CA LEU A 169 -6.11 13.08 -12.90
C LEU A 169 -4.58 13.20 -12.78
N TYR A 170 -4.00 14.32 -13.22
CA TYR A 170 -2.58 14.58 -13.07
C TYR A 170 -2.14 14.57 -11.59
N ASN A 171 -2.90 15.25 -10.72
CA ASN A 171 -2.59 15.29 -9.29
C ASN A 171 -2.63 13.90 -8.65
N ILE A 172 -3.65 13.08 -8.97
CA ILE A 172 -3.73 11.70 -8.48
C ILE A 172 -2.55 10.86 -8.99
N LEU A 173 -2.20 10.94 -10.27
CA LEU A 173 -1.04 10.25 -10.84
C LEU A 173 0.27 10.71 -10.17
N PHE A 174 0.43 12.02 -9.93
CA PHE A 174 1.58 12.57 -9.23
C PHE A 174 1.70 12.03 -7.80
N HIS A 175 0.58 11.98 -7.05
CA HIS A 175 0.58 11.39 -5.71
C HIS A 175 0.92 9.90 -5.73
N LEU A 176 0.33 9.13 -6.66
CA LEU A 176 0.64 7.70 -6.81
C LEU A 176 2.10 7.46 -7.20
N ALA A 177 2.64 8.28 -8.10
CA ALA A 177 4.04 8.18 -8.49
C ALA A 177 4.98 8.48 -7.31
N ARG A 178 4.68 9.50 -6.53
CA ARG A 178 5.45 9.88 -5.35
C ARG A 178 5.38 8.86 -4.22
N GLU A 179 4.19 8.27 -3.98
CA GLU A 179 3.99 7.31 -2.89
C GLU A 179 4.46 5.90 -3.26
N HIS A 180 4.19 5.45 -4.47
CA HIS A 180 4.36 4.05 -4.89
C HIS A 180 5.28 3.86 -6.09
N GLY A 181 5.71 4.94 -6.73
CA GLY A 181 6.61 4.91 -7.88
C GLY A 181 8.08 4.85 -7.48
N HIS A 182 8.90 4.86 -8.49
CA HIS A 182 10.34 5.02 -8.37
C HIS A 182 10.86 6.07 -9.34
N GLN A 183 12.01 6.67 -9.05
CA GLN A 183 12.66 7.61 -9.95
C GLN A 183 13.55 6.85 -10.92
N ASP A 184 13.44 7.16 -12.21
CA ASP A 184 14.40 6.72 -13.22
C ASP A 184 14.95 7.91 -14.04
N SER A 185 15.61 7.62 -15.16
CA SER A 185 16.19 8.64 -16.05
C SER A 185 15.15 9.46 -16.82
N GLN A 186 13.90 9.01 -16.88
CA GLN A 186 12.81 9.65 -17.63
C GLN A 186 11.85 10.43 -16.73
N GLY A 187 11.90 10.19 -15.40
CA GLY A 187 11.03 10.85 -14.43
C GLY A 187 10.56 9.92 -13.32
N GLN A 188 9.41 10.26 -12.74
CA GLN A 188 8.73 9.42 -11.74
C GLN A 188 7.89 8.35 -12.44
N VAL A 189 8.18 7.06 -12.18
CA VAL A 189 7.52 5.91 -12.82
C VAL A 189 6.55 5.24 -11.88
N ILE A 190 5.30 5.12 -12.29
CA ILE A 190 4.32 4.22 -11.69
C ILE A 190 4.48 2.87 -12.37
N GLY A 191 5.16 1.92 -11.69
CA GLY A 191 5.56 0.63 -12.24
C GLY A 191 4.55 -0.51 -12.05
N PHE A 192 3.36 -0.23 -11.56
CA PHE A 192 2.28 -1.21 -11.37
C PHE A 192 1.07 -0.89 -12.27
N PRO A 193 0.27 -1.90 -12.63
CA PRO A 193 -0.84 -1.69 -13.53
C PRO A 193 -1.94 -0.85 -12.86
N LEU A 194 -2.38 0.20 -13.59
CA LEU A 194 -3.55 1.02 -13.28
C LEU A 194 -4.46 1.03 -14.50
N THR A 195 -5.66 0.55 -14.33
CA THR A 195 -6.66 0.60 -15.41
C THR A 195 -7.35 1.96 -15.46
N HIS A 196 -7.94 2.32 -16.59
CA HIS A 196 -8.78 3.52 -16.68
C HIS A 196 -10.02 3.42 -15.77
N GLU A 197 -10.44 2.22 -15.40
CA GLU A 197 -11.48 1.99 -14.41
C GLU A 197 -11.00 2.41 -13.03
N ASP A 198 -9.82 1.92 -12.59
CA ASP A 198 -9.21 2.32 -11.31
C ASP A 198 -9.09 3.84 -11.21
N LEU A 199 -8.55 4.47 -12.26
CA LEU A 199 -8.39 5.92 -12.32
C LEU A 199 -9.74 6.64 -12.28
N SER A 200 -10.80 6.06 -12.88
CA SER A 200 -12.13 6.66 -12.89
C SER A 200 -12.71 6.80 -11.48
N PHE A 201 -12.51 5.80 -10.64
CA PHE A 201 -12.91 5.83 -9.24
C PHE A 201 -12.05 6.80 -8.42
N LEU A 202 -10.73 6.76 -8.63
CA LEU A 202 -9.80 7.65 -7.91
C LEU A 202 -10.05 9.14 -8.17
N VAL A 203 -10.52 9.52 -9.39
CA VAL A 203 -10.80 10.91 -9.74
C VAL A 203 -12.29 11.28 -9.69
N GLY A 204 -13.18 10.33 -9.41
CA GLY A 204 -14.62 10.57 -9.38
C GLY A 204 -15.19 10.96 -10.75
N ALA A 205 -14.84 10.23 -11.83
CA ALA A 205 -15.29 10.53 -13.19
C ALA A 205 -15.58 9.25 -13.99
N HIS A 206 -16.35 9.34 -15.07
CA HIS A 206 -16.59 8.19 -15.95
C HIS A 206 -15.31 7.74 -16.65
N ARG A 207 -15.11 6.42 -16.79
CA ARG A 207 -13.98 5.79 -17.52
C ARG A 207 -13.70 6.42 -18.88
N VAL A 208 -14.76 6.73 -19.66
CA VAL A 208 -14.63 7.36 -20.98
C VAL A 208 -14.00 8.76 -20.87
N SER A 209 -14.38 9.53 -19.84
CA SER A 209 -13.81 10.86 -19.58
C SER A 209 -12.35 10.75 -19.17
N VAL A 210 -12.02 9.78 -18.31
CA VAL A 210 -10.63 9.47 -17.91
C VAL A 210 -9.78 9.10 -19.15
N THR A 211 -10.31 8.26 -20.04
CA THR A 211 -9.59 7.91 -21.28
C THR A 211 -9.24 9.14 -22.12
N ARG A 212 -10.14 10.13 -22.21
CA ARG A 212 -9.89 11.39 -22.92
C ARG A 212 -8.88 12.27 -22.17
N ALA A 213 -9.01 12.39 -20.86
CA ALA A 213 -8.09 13.15 -20.02
C ALA A 213 -6.67 12.56 -20.07
N MET A 214 -6.51 11.24 -20.00
CA MET A 214 -5.22 10.56 -20.19
C MET A 214 -4.59 10.87 -21.54
N LYS A 215 -5.39 10.91 -22.61
CA LYS A 215 -4.91 11.33 -23.94
C LYS A 215 -4.46 12.78 -23.91
N SER A 216 -5.26 13.68 -23.35
CA SER A 216 -4.92 15.11 -23.24
C SER A 216 -3.60 15.34 -22.50
N LEU A 217 -3.39 14.65 -21.36
CA LEU A 217 -2.15 14.73 -20.58
C LEU A 217 -0.93 14.22 -21.38
N ARG A 218 -1.08 13.14 -22.15
CA ARG A 218 -0.02 12.65 -23.04
C ARG A 218 0.29 13.61 -24.16
N ASP A 219 -0.73 14.15 -24.83
CA ASP A 219 -0.58 15.10 -25.92
C ASP A 219 0.08 16.40 -25.43
N ALA A 220 -0.10 16.77 -24.17
CA ALA A 220 0.56 17.88 -23.49
C ALA A 220 1.98 17.56 -22.98
N GLY A 221 2.44 16.31 -23.09
CA GLY A 221 3.76 15.88 -22.58
C GLY A 221 3.88 15.84 -21.06
N LEU A 222 2.75 15.85 -20.33
CA LEU A 222 2.73 15.80 -18.87
C LEU A 222 2.85 14.38 -18.32
N ILE A 223 2.51 13.40 -19.11
CA ILE A 223 2.68 11.97 -18.81
C ILE A 223 3.10 11.21 -20.07
N GLU A 224 3.84 10.14 -19.89
CA GLU A 224 4.07 9.11 -20.91
C GLU A 224 3.47 7.79 -20.45
N GLN A 225 3.00 6.98 -21.40
CA GLN A 225 2.50 5.64 -21.11
C GLN A 225 3.28 4.62 -21.92
N GLN A 226 4.01 3.75 -21.21
CA GLN A 226 4.82 2.71 -21.80
C GLN A 226 4.32 1.35 -21.30
N LYS A 227 3.65 0.59 -22.16
CA LYS A 227 2.98 -0.68 -21.78
C LYS A 227 1.99 -0.48 -20.61
N GLN A 228 2.34 -1.01 -19.42
CA GLN A 228 1.55 -0.91 -18.19
C GLN A 228 2.08 0.14 -17.22
N GLN A 229 3.09 0.89 -17.61
CA GLN A 229 3.72 1.92 -16.78
C GLN A 229 3.26 3.32 -17.19
N ILE A 230 3.17 4.20 -16.22
CA ILE A 230 2.92 5.63 -16.44
C ILE A 230 4.14 6.39 -15.91
N VAL A 231 4.72 7.22 -16.74
CA VAL A 231 5.88 8.06 -16.44
C VAL A 231 5.44 9.51 -16.35
N LEU A 232 5.84 10.20 -15.31
CA LEU A 232 5.70 11.65 -15.12
C LEU A 232 7.10 12.24 -15.27
N PRO A 233 7.40 12.93 -16.40
CA PRO A 233 8.71 13.50 -16.72
C PRO A 233 9.20 14.53 -15.71
#